data_48dff143f3eb6c515ee304f9cb520c46
#
_entry.id   48dff143f3eb6c515ee304f9cb520c46
#
_cell.length_a   1.000
_cell.length_b   1.000
_cell.length_c   1.000
_cell.angle_alpha   90.00
_cell.angle_beta   90.00
_cell.angle_gamma   90.00
#
_symmetry.space_group_name_H-M   'P 1'
#
loop_
_entity.id
_entity.type
_entity.pdbx_description
1 polymer ?
#
loop_
_entity_poly.entity_id
_entity_poly.type
_entity_poly.pdbx_seq_one_letter_code
_entity_poly.pdbx_strand_id
1 'polypeptide(L)'
;RDLHYPLRRQRQMCIRDSDRVRHFLFVNDSKKYCDKMNKVLFRGLIGQFDSHSLKQNRYDFVQKFFGNPLFNIGVIDKSFPQWHTPKMTIGEHLDYKFVMALEGNDVASNLKWIMSSNSVAVMPRPKYETWFMEGTLIPNYHYIEVASDYSDLEAKINYYIQNPHEAEAIIAHAHAHVARFCNPLREYIVSQLVLSKYFEETAGAGETQ
;
A
#
# COMPACT_ATOMS: atom_id res chain seq x y z
N ARG A 1 -3.98 11.81 25.23
CA ARG A 1 -3.75 13.18 24.70
C ARG A 1 -3.31 13.23 23.23
N ASP A 2 -2.77 12.14 22.64
CA ASP A 2 -2.14 12.19 21.32
C ASP A 2 -2.83 11.36 20.21
N LEU A 3 -3.99 10.78 20.47
CA LEU A 3 -4.77 10.01 19.49
C LEU A 3 -5.41 10.90 18.38
N HIS A 4 -5.53 12.22 18.60
CA HIS A 4 -6.15 13.12 17.63
C HIS A 4 -5.18 13.65 16.55
N TYR A 5 -3.89 13.65 16.80
CA TYR A 5 -2.90 14.23 15.88
C TYR A 5 -2.69 13.37 14.60
N PRO A 6 -2.52 12.03 14.68
CA PRO A 6 -2.42 11.17 13.50
C PRO A 6 -3.70 11.20 12.66
N LEU A 7 -4.86 11.14 13.29
CA LEU A 7 -6.17 11.21 12.60
C LEU A 7 -6.40 12.55 11.90
N ARG A 8 -5.94 13.66 12.48
CA ARG A 8 -6.03 14.99 11.88
C ARG A 8 -5.14 15.12 10.65
N ARG A 9 -3.92 14.57 10.68
CA ARG A 9 -2.98 14.55 9.56
C ARG A 9 -3.48 13.65 8.43
N GLN A 10 -4.02 12.49 8.74
CA GLN A 10 -4.63 11.58 7.78
C GLN A 10 -5.87 12.20 7.12
N ARG A 11 -6.72 12.91 7.87
CA ARG A 11 -7.88 13.62 7.31
C ARG A 11 -7.48 14.78 6.41
N GLN A 12 -6.49 15.58 6.79
CA GLN A 12 -5.98 16.65 5.91
C GLN A 12 -5.38 16.07 4.62
N MET A 13 -4.73 14.92 4.66
CA MET A 13 -4.26 14.23 3.46
C MET A 13 -5.41 13.68 2.64
N CYS A 14 -6.41 13.04 3.24
CA CYS A 14 -7.58 12.53 2.53
C CYS A 14 -8.41 13.66 1.89
N ILE A 15 -8.57 14.80 2.57
CA ILE A 15 -9.31 15.95 2.03
C ILE A 15 -8.49 16.74 1.00
N ARG A 16 -7.19 16.97 1.23
CA ARG A 16 -6.30 17.66 0.30
C ARG A 16 -5.94 16.85 -0.94
N ASP A 17 -5.86 15.53 -0.80
CA ASP A 17 -5.52 14.62 -1.88
C ASP A 17 -6.75 13.96 -2.52
N SER A 18 -7.98 14.34 -2.10
CA SER A 18 -9.22 13.83 -2.72
C SER A 18 -9.27 14.09 -4.23
N ASP A 19 -8.63 15.15 -4.70
CA ASP A 19 -8.47 15.44 -6.14
C ASP A 19 -7.32 14.65 -6.80
N ARG A 20 -6.53 13.90 -6.02
CA ARG A 20 -5.44 13.10 -6.55
C ARG A 20 -5.88 11.66 -6.75
N VAL A 21 -6.10 11.31 -8.01
CA VAL A 21 -6.54 9.98 -8.48
C VAL A 21 -5.80 8.82 -7.82
N ARG A 22 -4.53 8.98 -7.46
CA ARG A 22 -3.69 7.92 -6.87
C ARG A 22 -4.22 7.30 -5.56
N HIS A 23 -5.00 8.04 -4.76
CA HIS A 23 -5.53 7.55 -3.49
C HIS A 23 -6.86 6.81 -3.63
N PHE A 24 -7.54 6.98 -4.77
CA PHE A 24 -8.83 6.37 -5.07
C PHE A 24 -8.76 5.52 -6.34
N LEU A 25 -7.55 5.16 -6.76
CA LEU A 25 -7.36 4.40 -7.97
C LEU A 25 -7.55 2.91 -7.69
N PHE A 26 -8.59 2.36 -8.29
CA PHE A 26 -8.74 0.94 -8.53
C PHE A 26 -8.50 0.65 -10.01
N VAL A 27 -7.88 -0.47 -10.31
CA VAL A 27 -7.52 -0.84 -11.68
C VAL A 27 -8.39 -2.02 -12.14
N ASN A 28 -8.66 -2.05 -13.43
CA ASN A 28 -9.21 -3.22 -14.09
C ASN A 28 -8.04 -3.94 -14.80
N ASP A 29 -7.52 -4.98 -14.16
CA ASP A 29 -6.39 -5.74 -14.66
C ASP A 29 -6.88 -6.94 -15.49
N SER A 30 -6.69 -6.85 -16.80
CA SER A 30 -7.07 -7.94 -17.73
C SER A 30 -6.04 -9.07 -17.79
N LYS A 31 -4.82 -8.86 -17.25
CA LYS A 31 -3.75 -9.87 -17.26
C LYS A 31 -3.97 -10.89 -16.16
N LYS A 32 -4.02 -12.17 -16.53
CA LYS A 32 -4.17 -13.25 -15.55
C LYS A 32 -2.90 -13.38 -14.68
N TYR A 33 -3.05 -13.83 -13.45
CA TYR A 33 -1.94 -14.05 -12.53
C TYR A 33 -0.88 -14.99 -13.11
N CYS A 34 -1.29 -16.08 -13.78
CA CYS A 34 -0.35 -17.04 -14.39
C CYS A 34 0.52 -16.43 -15.49
N ASP A 35 0.05 -15.39 -16.18
CA ASP A 35 0.75 -14.75 -17.30
C ASP A 35 1.74 -13.66 -16.85
N LYS A 36 1.79 -13.40 -15.54
CA LYS A 36 2.67 -12.40 -14.95
C LYS A 36 4.04 -13.00 -14.61
N MET A 37 5.05 -12.13 -14.54
CA MET A 37 6.41 -12.53 -14.17
C MET A 37 6.51 -13.00 -12.71
N ASN A 38 7.22 -14.10 -12.47
CA ASN A 38 7.52 -14.63 -11.14
C ASN A 38 8.56 -13.75 -10.41
N LYS A 39 8.29 -12.47 -10.26
CA LYS A 39 9.18 -11.50 -9.61
C LYS A 39 8.42 -10.59 -8.68
N VAL A 40 9.16 -10.06 -7.71
CA VAL A 40 8.70 -8.98 -6.82
C VAL A 40 9.11 -7.64 -7.41
N LEU A 41 8.17 -6.72 -7.51
CA LEU A 41 8.42 -5.36 -7.99
C LEU A 41 8.39 -4.35 -6.85
N PHE A 42 9.36 -3.43 -6.86
CA PHE A 42 9.33 -2.20 -6.08
C PHE A 42 9.79 -1.00 -6.93
N ARG A 43 9.00 0.06 -6.94
CA ARG A 43 9.36 1.38 -7.49
C ARG A 43 8.85 2.45 -6.54
N GLY A 44 9.76 3.24 -6.00
CA GLY A 44 9.36 4.24 -5.03
C GLY A 44 10.45 5.23 -4.66
N LEU A 45 10.05 6.22 -3.86
CA LEU A 45 10.98 7.13 -3.20
C LEU A 45 11.38 6.54 -1.84
N ILE A 46 12.65 6.69 -1.49
CA ILE A 46 13.19 6.27 -0.17
C ILE A 46 13.59 7.47 0.70
N GLY A 47 13.52 8.68 0.15
CA GLY A 47 13.87 9.93 0.85
C GLY A 47 15.35 10.26 0.75
N GLN A 48 15.85 11.17 1.61
CA GLN A 48 17.23 11.64 1.60
C GLN A 48 17.92 11.30 2.92
N PHE A 49 19.22 10.95 2.88
CA PHE A 49 20.00 10.53 4.04
C PHE A 49 20.05 11.56 5.15
N ASP A 50 20.20 12.84 4.81
CA ASP A 50 20.42 13.91 5.77
C ASP A 50 19.15 14.63 6.20
N SER A 51 17.99 14.02 5.97
CA SER A 51 16.71 14.63 6.27
C SER A 51 15.79 13.65 6.98
N HIS A 52 14.88 14.20 7.80
CA HIS A 52 13.74 13.46 8.37
C HIS A 52 12.83 12.80 7.31
N SER A 53 13.19 12.92 6.03
CA SER A 53 12.47 12.34 4.91
C SER A 53 12.89 10.91 4.57
N LEU A 54 14.00 10.39 5.13
CA LEU A 54 14.43 9.02 4.89
C LEU A 54 13.41 8.03 5.44
N LYS A 55 12.98 7.12 4.57
CA LYS A 55 12.07 6.03 4.91
C LYS A 55 12.88 4.79 5.18
N GLN A 56 13.28 4.61 6.42
CA GLN A 56 14.23 3.58 6.84
C GLN A 56 13.81 2.19 6.36
N ASN A 57 12.55 1.82 6.53
CA ASN A 57 12.02 0.53 6.07
C ASN A 57 12.20 0.28 4.58
N ARG A 58 12.04 1.33 3.74
CA ARG A 58 12.25 1.22 2.29
C ARG A 58 13.74 1.18 1.92
N TYR A 59 14.55 1.95 2.64
CA TYR A 59 15.99 1.94 2.48
C TYR A 59 16.57 0.56 2.78
N ASP A 60 16.23 -0.01 3.94
CA ASP A 60 16.67 -1.35 4.37
C ASP A 60 16.25 -2.42 3.37
N PHE A 61 15.00 -2.34 2.87
CA PHE A 61 14.51 -3.24 1.83
C PHE A 61 15.35 -3.14 0.55
N VAL A 62 15.57 -1.93 0.03
CA VAL A 62 16.33 -1.72 -1.20
C VAL A 62 17.77 -2.18 -1.02
N GLN A 63 18.43 -1.81 0.09
CA GLN A 63 19.79 -2.22 0.39
C GLN A 63 19.96 -3.74 0.43
N LYS A 64 18.97 -4.44 1.01
CA LYS A 64 19.02 -5.90 1.20
C LYS A 64 18.81 -6.68 -0.09
N PHE A 65 17.94 -6.21 -1.00
CA PHE A 65 17.46 -7.01 -2.12
C PHE A 65 17.81 -6.45 -3.50
N PHE A 66 18.42 -5.27 -3.59
CA PHE A 66 18.82 -4.71 -4.88
C PHE A 66 19.84 -5.61 -5.56
N GLY A 67 19.60 -5.95 -6.83
CA GLY A 67 20.44 -6.86 -7.61
C GLY A 67 20.09 -8.34 -7.48
N ASN A 68 19.20 -8.73 -6.58
CA ASN A 68 18.72 -10.10 -6.50
C ASN A 68 17.78 -10.41 -7.68
N PRO A 69 18.00 -11.52 -8.43
CA PRO A 69 17.23 -11.85 -9.66
C PRO A 69 15.72 -12.02 -9.45
N LEU A 70 15.30 -12.39 -8.24
CA LEU A 70 13.88 -12.54 -7.88
C LEU A 70 13.17 -11.20 -7.81
N PHE A 71 13.90 -10.10 -7.68
CA PHE A 71 13.38 -8.76 -7.45
C PHE A 71 13.67 -7.83 -8.63
N ASN A 72 12.69 -6.98 -8.95
CA ASN A 72 12.89 -5.82 -9.80
C ASN A 72 12.71 -4.56 -8.92
N ILE A 73 13.82 -4.11 -8.36
CA ILE A 73 13.84 -2.97 -7.42
C ILE A 73 14.41 -1.75 -8.11
N GLY A 74 13.77 -0.61 -7.89
CA GLY A 74 14.29 0.68 -8.35
C GLY A 74 13.81 1.84 -7.50
N VAL A 75 14.74 2.75 -7.26
CA VAL A 75 14.51 4.02 -6.58
C VAL A 75 14.36 5.10 -7.64
N ILE A 76 13.24 5.83 -7.57
CA ILE A 76 12.97 6.93 -8.53
C ILE A 76 13.60 8.25 -8.09
N ASP A 77 14.22 8.27 -6.93
CA ASP A 77 14.96 9.40 -6.38
C ASP A 77 16.39 9.41 -6.91
N LYS A 78 16.83 10.54 -7.45
CA LYS A 78 18.19 10.71 -7.98
C LYS A 78 19.26 10.82 -6.89
N SER A 79 18.84 10.96 -5.63
CA SER A 79 19.75 11.04 -4.46
C SER A 79 20.51 9.72 -4.22
N PHE A 80 20.05 8.62 -4.86
CA PHE A 80 20.68 7.29 -4.76
C PHE A 80 21.04 6.77 -6.16
N PRO A 81 22.12 7.30 -6.79
CA PRO A 81 22.46 6.96 -8.17
C PRO A 81 22.63 5.45 -8.41
N GLN A 82 23.16 4.71 -7.42
CA GLN A 82 23.39 3.27 -7.49
C GLN A 82 22.11 2.44 -7.59
N TRP A 83 20.95 2.99 -7.15
CA TRP A 83 19.63 2.32 -7.16
C TRP A 83 18.63 3.02 -8.07
N HIS A 84 19.08 4.11 -8.71
CA HIS A 84 18.17 4.93 -9.53
C HIS A 84 17.67 4.17 -10.75
N THR A 85 16.37 4.22 -10.94
CA THR A 85 15.69 3.68 -12.13
C THR A 85 14.57 4.61 -12.57
N PRO A 86 14.21 4.60 -13.84
CA PRO A 86 13.05 5.35 -14.33
C PRO A 86 11.77 4.96 -13.59
N LYS A 87 10.82 5.91 -13.58
CA LYS A 87 9.45 5.63 -13.14
C LYS A 87 8.83 4.58 -14.04
N MET A 88 7.95 3.78 -13.46
CA MET A 88 7.10 2.84 -14.19
C MET A 88 5.65 3.28 -14.08
N THR A 89 4.90 3.04 -15.13
CA THR A 89 3.43 3.19 -15.14
C THR A 89 2.78 2.07 -14.32
N ILE A 90 1.54 2.25 -13.90
CA ILE A 90 0.80 1.17 -13.22
C ILE A 90 0.67 -0.04 -14.15
N GLY A 91 0.40 0.17 -15.45
CA GLY A 91 0.34 -0.94 -16.41
C GLY A 91 1.59 -1.81 -16.41
N GLU A 92 2.79 -1.20 -16.37
CA GLU A 92 4.06 -1.95 -16.28
C GLU A 92 4.23 -2.67 -14.93
N HIS A 93 3.65 -2.14 -13.83
CA HIS A 93 3.62 -2.85 -12.55
C HIS A 93 2.77 -4.12 -12.63
N LEU A 94 1.70 -4.11 -13.41
CA LEU A 94 0.79 -5.25 -13.55
C LEU A 94 1.41 -6.44 -14.30
N ASP A 95 2.62 -6.31 -14.84
CA ASP A 95 3.38 -7.42 -15.39
C ASP A 95 3.99 -8.35 -14.33
N TYR A 96 3.96 -7.97 -13.06
CA TYR A 96 4.59 -8.69 -11.96
C TYR A 96 3.55 -9.36 -11.07
N LYS A 97 3.86 -10.60 -10.63
CA LYS A 97 2.99 -11.35 -9.69
C LYS A 97 2.91 -10.70 -8.32
N PHE A 98 4.03 -10.16 -7.84
CA PHE A 98 4.16 -9.62 -6.49
C PHE A 98 4.59 -8.16 -6.55
N VAL A 99 3.89 -7.31 -5.81
CA VAL A 99 4.22 -5.88 -5.75
C VAL A 99 4.37 -5.47 -4.29
N MET A 100 5.51 -4.86 -3.96
CA MET A 100 5.74 -4.35 -2.60
C MET A 100 4.87 -3.14 -2.30
N ALA A 101 4.13 -3.21 -1.22
CA ALA A 101 3.34 -2.12 -0.67
C ALA A 101 3.98 -1.63 0.63
N LEU A 102 5.04 -0.83 0.50
CA LEU A 102 5.79 -0.34 1.65
C LEU A 102 5.29 1.03 2.10
N GLU A 103 4.98 1.14 3.39
CA GLU A 103 4.64 2.41 4.03
C GLU A 103 5.80 3.41 3.90
N GLY A 104 5.44 4.68 3.88
CA GLY A 104 6.40 5.79 3.81
C GLY A 104 6.25 6.69 5.03
N ASN A 105 5.74 7.92 4.81
CA ASN A 105 5.34 8.82 5.90
C ASN A 105 4.01 8.38 6.55
N ASP A 106 3.24 7.58 5.81
CA ASP A 106 1.93 7.03 6.16
C ASP A 106 1.71 5.72 5.38
N VAL A 107 0.47 5.37 5.09
CA VAL A 107 0.08 4.17 4.35
C VAL A 107 0.79 4.04 2.99
N ALA A 108 0.93 2.82 2.53
CA ALA A 108 1.37 2.53 1.17
C ALA A 108 0.26 2.90 0.18
N SER A 109 0.38 4.06 -0.50
CA SER A 109 -0.66 4.56 -1.41
C SER A 109 -0.95 3.63 -2.60
N ASN A 110 -0.01 2.75 -2.95
CA ASN A 110 -0.16 1.77 -4.01
C ASN A 110 -0.97 0.52 -3.61
N LEU A 111 -1.17 0.28 -2.32
CA LEU A 111 -1.88 -0.91 -1.83
C LEU A 111 -3.26 -1.08 -2.47
N LYS A 112 -4.00 0.01 -2.59
CA LYS A 112 -5.39 0.01 -3.09
C LYS A 112 -5.50 -0.51 -4.51
N TRP A 113 -4.67 0.00 -5.42
CA TRP A 113 -4.69 -0.49 -6.80
C TRP A 113 -4.04 -1.88 -6.94
N ILE A 114 -3.05 -2.23 -6.12
CA ILE A 114 -2.50 -3.60 -6.13
C ILE A 114 -3.59 -4.59 -5.76
N MET A 115 -4.34 -4.34 -4.67
CA MET A 115 -5.40 -5.21 -4.20
C MET A 115 -6.61 -5.30 -5.16
N SER A 116 -6.76 -4.35 -6.08
CA SER A 116 -7.78 -4.40 -7.14
C SER A 116 -7.27 -5.07 -8.42
N SER A 117 -5.99 -5.42 -8.49
CA SER A 117 -5.34 -6.07 -9.63
C SER A 117 -5.22 -7.58 -9.44
N ASN A 118 -4.76 -8.27 -10.49
CA ASN A 118 -4.40 -9.68 -10.42
C ASN A 118 -2.92 -9.88 -9.98
N SER A 119 -2.37 -8.95 -9.21
CA SER A 119 -1.07 -9.07 -8.54
C SER A 119 -1.27 -9.15 -7.04
N VAL A 120 -0.36 -9.81 -6.33
CA VAL A 120 -0.43 -9.92 -4.87
C VAL A 120 0.34 -8.80 -4.21
N ALA A 121 -0.30 -8.11 -3.26
CA ALA A 121 0.38 -7.17 -2.39
C ALA A 121 1.29 -7.91 -1.40
N VAL A 122 2.52 -7.44 -1.25
CA VAL A 122 3.50 -7.98 -0.30
C VAL A 122 3.95 -6.83 0.61
N MET A 123 3.79 -6.99 1.91
CA MET A 123 4.14 -5.93 2.86
C MET A 123 4.29 -6.46 4.29
N PRO A 124 5.05 -5.79 5.14
CA PRO A 124 4.93 -5.95 6.58
C PRO A 124 3.53 -5.56 7.07
N ARG A 125 3.19 -5.96 8.29
CA ARG A 125 1.91 -5.59 8.89
C ARG A 125 1.72 -4.07 8.86
N PRO A 126 0.57 -3.56 8.34
CA PRO A 126 0.29 -2.12 8.30
C PRO A 126 0.31 -1.49 9.70
N LYS A 127 0.91 -0.30 9.79
CA LYS A 127 0.94 0.51 11.03
C LYS A 127 0.00 1.70 10.97
N TYR A 128 -0.36 2.11 9.77
CA TYR A 128 -1.24 3.24 9.51
C TYR A 128 -2.54 2.77 8.88
N GLU A 129 -3.59 3.53 9.11
CA GLU A 129 -4.92 3.22 8.61
C GLU A 129 -5.54 4.44 7.91
N THR A 130 -6.26 4.21 6.82
CA THR A 130 -7.04 5.22 6.09
C THR A 130 -8.49 4.77 5.95
N TRP A 131 -9.26 5.47 5.11
CA TRP A 131 -10.61 5.06 4.71
C TRP A 131 -10.67 3.64 4.12
N PHE A 132 -9.56 3.09 3.66
CA PHE A 132 -9.46 1.74 3.11
C PHE A 132 -9.41 0.65 4.20
N MET A 133 -9.35 1.06 5.48
CA MET A 133 -9.42 0.17 6.66
C MET A 133 -8.30 -0.88 6.65
N GLU A 134 -7.06 -0.45 6.45
CA GLU A 134 -5.87 -1.32 6.38
C GLU A 134 -5.70 -2.19 7.63
N GLY A 135 -6.14 -1.71 8.79
CA GLY A 135 -6.13 -2.46 10.06
C GLY A 135 -7.06 -3.68 10.07
N THR A 136 -8.02 -3.78 9.15
CA THR A 136 -8.91 -4.94 9.02
C THR A 136 -8.39 -6.01 8.05
N LEU A 137 -7.27 -5.76 7.39
CA LEU A 137 -6.65 -6.72 6.49
C LEU A 137 -6.06 -7.90 7.26
N ILE A 138 -6.39 -9.10 6.82
CA ILE A 138 -5.93 -10.34 7.44
C ILE A 138 -4.68 -10.82 6.69
N PRO A 139 -3.55 -11.03 7.42
CA PRO A 139 -2.32 -11.56 6.86
C PRO A 139 -2.51 -12.91 6.14
N ASN A 140 -1.84 -13.09 5.02
CA ASN A 140 -1.87 -14.29 4.17
C ASN A 140 -3.28 -14.70 3.70
N TYR A 141 -4.23 -13.77 3.85
CA TYR A 141 -5.60 -13.87 3.36
C TYR A 141 -5.93 -12.74 2.37
N HIS A 142 -5.55 -11.49 2.69
CA HIS A 142 -5.74 -10.33 1.82
C HIS A 142 -4.44 -9.86 1.14
N TYR A 143 -3.30 -10.22 1.70
CA TYR A 143 -1.96 -9.85 1.24
C TYR A 143 -0.93 -10.84 1.82
N ILE A 144 0.25 -10.91 1.25
CA ILE A 144 1.36 -11.69 1.82
C ILE A 144 2.04 -10.84 2.89
N GLU A 145 1.90 -11.23 4.17
CA GLU A 145 2.63 -10.59 5.26
C GLU A 145 4.09 -11.08 5.28
N VAL A 146 5.00 -10.14 5.44
CA VAL A 146 6.42 -10.42 5.64
C VAL A 146 6.90 -9.79 6.94
N ALA A 147 7.96 -10.33 7.50
CA ALA A 147 8.62 -9.76 8.68
C ALA A 147 9.08 -8.33 8.42
N SER A 148 9.09 -7.49 9.45
CA SER A 148 9.47 -6.07 9.32
C SER A 148 10.93 -5.88 8.89
N ASP A 149 11.79 -6.88 9.12
CA ASP A 149 13.18 -6.93 8.69
C ASP A 149 13.36 -7.66 7.34
N TYR A 150 12.26 -8.11 6.73
CA TYR A 150 12.21 -8.84 5.46
C TYR A 150 12.98 -10.17 5.48
N SER A 151 13.21 -10.79 6.65
CA SER A 151 14.01 -12.01 6.79
C SER A 151 13.36 -13.23 6.11
N ASP A 152 12.03 -13.25 6.03
CA ASP A 152 11.23 -14.33 5.47
C ASP A 152 10.74 -14.09 4.03
N LEU A 153 11.06 -12.92 3.45
CA LEU A 153 10.49 -12.48 2.18
C LEU A 153 10.77 -13.45 1.03
N GLU A 154 12.04 -13.84 0.82
CA GLU A 154 12.41 -14.74 -0.29
C GLU A 154 11.74 -16.11 -0.16
N ALA A 155 11.73 -16.66 1.05
CA ALA A 155 11.09 -17.94 1.32
C ALA A 155 9.59 -17.92 1.00
N LYS A 156 8.89 -16.86 1.44
CA LYS A 156 7.47 -16.68 1.15
C LYS A 156 7.19 -16.49 -0.34
N ILE A 157 7.97 -15.66 -1.03
CA ILE A 157 7.78 -15.47 -2.47
C ILE A 157 7.98 -16.78 -3.23
N ASN A 158 9.02 -17.53 -2.92
CA ASN A 158 9.27 -18.83 -3.55
C ASN A 158 8.13 -19.82 -3.25
N TYR A 159 7.60 -19.81 -2.03
CA TYR A 159 6.43 -20.62 -1.67
C TYR A 159 5.21 -20.30 -2.55
N TYR A 160 4.83 -19.02 -2.69
CA TYR A 160 3.69 -18.64 -3.52
C TYR A 160 3.92 -18.76 -5.03
N ILE A 161 5.16 -18.75 -5.49
CA ILE A 161 5.49 -19.13 -6.88
C ILE A 161 5.20 -20.61 -7.12
N GLN A 162 5.50 -21.47 -6.15
CA GLN A 162 5.26 -22.92 -6.22
C GLN A 162 3.80 -23.31 -5.95
N ASN A 163 3.06 -22.45 -5.24
CA ASN A 163 1.65 -22.64 -4.86
C ASN A 163 0.76 -21.54 -5.43
N PRO A 164 0.63 -21.42 -6.76
CA PRO A 164 -0.07 -20.30 -7.40
C PRO A 164 -1.55 -20.19 -7.03
N HIS A 165 -2.22 -21.29 -6.74
CA HIS A 165 -3.61 -21.33 -6.33
C HIS A 165 -3.84 -20.62 -4.98
N GLU A 166 -2.87 -20.65 -4.06
CA GLU A 166 -2.96 -19.90 -2.81
C GLU A 166 -2.79 -18.39 -3.03
N ALA A 167 -1.90 -18.01 -3.94
CA ALA A 167 -1.75 -16.62 -4.34
C ALA A 167 -3.01 -16.07 -5.02
N GLU A 168 -3.65 -16.88 -5.88
CA GLU A 168 -4.93 -16.53 -6.52
C GLU A 168 -6.08 -16.43 -5.51
N ALA A 169 -6.08 -17.26 -4.45
CA ALA A 169 -7.03 -17.12 -3.36
C ALA A 169 -6.85 -15.79 -2.62
N ILE A 170 -5.61 -15.38 -2.34
CA ILE A 170 -5.33 -14.06 -1.75
C ILE A 170 -5.86 -12.94 -2.66
N ILE A 171 -5.66 -13.03 -3.97
CA ILE A 171 -6.18 -12.03 -4.92
C ILE A 171 -7.72 -11.97 -4.85
N ALA A 172 -8.40 -13.11 -4.83
CA ALA A 172 -9.84 -13.15 -4.72
C ALA A 172 -10.37 -12.49 -3.44
N HIS A 173 -9.71 -12.73 -2.30
CA HIS A 173 -10.05 -12.09 -1.04
C HIS A 173 -9.74 -10.58 -1.05
N ALA A 174 -8.64 -10.17 -1.66
CA ALA A 174 -8.30 -8.77 -1.86
C ALA A 174 -9.36 -8.05 -2.70
N HIS A 175 -9.82 -8.66 -3.79
CA HIS A 175 -10.92 -8.14 -4.63
C HIS A 175 -12.22 -8.01 -3.82
N ALA A 176 -12.55 -8.98 -2.97
CA ALA A 176 -13.73 -8.91 -2.10
C ALA A 176 -13.64 -7.76 -1.10
N HIS A 177 -12.44 -7.50 -0.55
CA HIS A 177 -12.21 -6.33 0.30
C HIS A 177 -12.40 -5.02 -0.48
N VAL A 178 -11.78 -4.89 -1.66
CA VAL A 178 -11.89 -3.71 -2.53
C VAL A 178 -13.33 -3.44 -2.93
N ALA A 179 -14.11 -4.46 -3.26
CA ALA A 179 -15.51 -4.32 -3.67
C ALA A 179 -16.37 -3.58 -2.63
N ARG A 180 -16.00 -3.61 -1.36
CA ARG A 180 -16.68 -2.87 -0.28
C ARG A 180 -16.62 -1.35 -0.49
N PHE A 181 -15.62 -0.84 -1.20
CA PHE A 181 -15.36 0.58 -1.43
C PHE A 181 -15.75 1.04 -2.85
N CYS A 182 -16.30 0.16 -3.68
CA CYS A 182 -16.66 0.49 -5.04
C CYS A 182 -18.11 1.02 -5.22
N ASN A 183 -18.85 1.21 -4.12
CA ASN A 183 -20.19 1.78 -4.16
C ASN A 183 -20.15 3.29 -3.83
N PRO A 184 -20.30 4.19 -4.82
CA PRO A 184 -20.18 5.63 -4.60
C PRO A 184 -21.21 6.20 -3.62
N LEU A 185 -22.43 5.69 -3.63
CA LEU A 185 -23.50 6.14 -2.71
C LEU A 185 -23.19 5.77 -1.27
N ARG A 186 -22.73 4.53 -1.05
CA ARG A 186 -22.30 4.09 0.28
C ARG A 186 -21.14 4.93 0.81
N GLU A 187 -20.11 5.14 -0.01
CA GLU A 187 -18.93 5.94 0.37
C GLU A 187 -19.32 7.40 0.67
N TYR A 188 -20.24 7.96 -0.10
CA TYR A 188 -20.79 9.28 0.18
C TYR A 188 -21.49 9.31 1.55
N ILE A 189 -22.38 8.37 1.84
CA ILE A 189 -23.10 8.29 3.13
C ILE A 189 -22.11 8.13 4.29
N VAL A 190 -21.14 7.22 4.17
CA VAL A 190 -20.09 7.01 5.19
C VAL A 190 -19.31 8.30 5.43
N SER A 191 -18.94 9.02 4.36
CA SER A 191 -18.22 10.30 4.49
C SER A 191 -19.05 11.35 5.24
N GLN A 192 -20.36 11.45 4.97
CA GLN A 192 -21.26 12.36 5.68
C GLN A 192 -21.38 12.00 7.17
N LEU A 193 -21.55 10.71 7.48
CA LEU A 193 -21.63 10.25 8.87
C LEU A 193 -20.33 10.51 9.64
N VAL A 194 -19.18 10.29 9.02
CA VAL A 194 -17.88 10.61 9.64
C VAL A 194 -17.72 12.09 9.90
N LEU A 195 -18.14 12.96 8.97
CA LEU A 195 -18.12 14.40 9.14
C LEU A 195 -19.08 14.85 10.24
N SER A 196 -20.32 14.34 10.26
CA SER A 196 -21.30 14.64 11.29
C SER A 196 -20.75 14.32 12.68
N LYS A 197 -20.27 13.08 12.85
CA LYS A 197 -19.66 12.65 14.11
C LYS A 197 -18.45 13.51 14.51
N TYR A 198 -17.63 13.91 13.55
CA TYR A 198 -16.50 14.80 13.83
C TYR A 198 -16.96 16.15 14.38
N PHE A 199 -18.00 16.75 13.79
CA PHE A 199 -18.53 18.03 14.27
C PHE A 199 -19.21 17.89 15.64
N GLU A 200 -19.95 16.83 15.88
CA GLU A 200 -20.54 16.54 17.20
C GLU A 200 -19.47 16.47 18.30
N GLU A 201 -18.41 15.71 18.07
CA GLU A 201 -17.32 15.51 19.03
C GLU A 201 -16.45 16.78 19.23
N THR A 202 -16.39 17.66 18.22
CA THR A 202 -15.57 18.89 18.31
C THR A 202 -16.36 20.10 18.75
N ALA A 203 -17.67 20.17 18.52
CA ALA A 203 -18.53 21.27 19.00
C ALA A 203 -18.71 21.23 20.52
N GLY A 204 -18.77 20.05 21.13
CA GLY A 204 -18.87 19.91 22.59
C GLY A 204 -17.58 20.27 23.37
N ALA A 205 -16.47 20.46 22.71
CA ALA A 205 -15.20 20.83 23.35
C ALA A 205 -15.02 22.36 23.53
N GLY A 206 -15.96 23.16 23.06
CA GLY A 206 -15.91 24.64 23.10
C GLY A 206 -16.67 25.30 24.26
N GLU A 207 -17.43 24.56 25.06
CA GLU A 207 -18.30 25.11 26.10
C GLU A 207 -17.78 24.95 27.55
N THR A 208 -16.54 24.57 27.74
CA THR A 208 -15.92 24.54 29.08
C THR A 208 -14.73 25.50 29.13
N GLN A 209 -15.02 26.80 29.25
CA GLN A 209 -14.14 27.81 29.84
C GLN A 209 -14.93 28.60 30.88
#